data_219ae907660160c4fd5982f1f3ffc82c
#
_entry.id   219ae907660160c4fd5982f1f3ffc82c
#
_cell.length_a   1.000
_cell.length_b   1.000
_cell.length_c   1.000
_cell.angle_alpha   90.00
_cell.angle_beta   90.00
_cell.angle_gamma   90.00
#
_symmetry.space_group_name_H-M   'P 1'
#
loop_
_entity.id
_entity.type
_entity.pdbx_description
1 polymer ?
#
loop_
_entity_poly.entity_id
_entity_poly.type
_entity_poly.pdbx_seq_one_letter_code
_entity_poly.pdbx_strand_id
1 'polypeptide(L)'
;MKVVLTDQVFPSTDTERKILTDIGAELVVLDDSSPESIREGARDAAALLNTYAPIDRTTLEQLEECKVVARYGIGVDNIDLEAAREHGIVVTNVPDYCVDEVADHTIALLLAVTRKVVLGHAHTTGGGWGIDPLRPIQRLRGRSFGLIGFGNIAREVAARAQAFGLKVGAFDPYIADDVLESRNVERIGSLDNLLAGSDIVSVHVPLLDETRGLIGRAALDRMRPGAVVLNTSRGPIVDADAVIEALRSGQLGGAGLDVFPTEPPDHRSFEGVENLVVTPHAAFYSEGSIVESQTKAAGCIVSVLQGEEPRYRVN
;
A
#
# COMPACT_ATOMS: atom_id res chain seq x y z
N MET A 1 -23.26 -22.00 -8.38
CA MET A 1 -22.88 -20.62 -8.79
C MET A 1 -21.39 -20.61 -9.07
N LYS A 2 -20.95 -19.91 -10.12
CA LYS A 2 -19.54 -19.81 -10.47
C LYS A 2 -18.94 -18.55 -9.84
N VAL A 3 -17.84 -18.69 -9.12
CA VAL A 3 -17.01 -17.60 -8.62
C VAL A 3 -15.65 -17.70 -9.31
N VAL A 4 -15.15 -16.62 -9.86
CA VAL A 4 -13.87 -16.61 -10.59
C VAL A 4 -12.82 -15.83 -9.82
N LEU A 5 -11.65 -16.45 -9.58
CA LEU A 5 -10.45 -15.78 -9.12
C LEU A 5 -9.65 -15.33 -10.34
N THR A 6 -9.52 -14.01 -10.51
CA THR A 6 -8.92 -13.40 -11.71
C THR A 6 -7.40 -13.51 -11.75
N ASP A 7 -6.75 -13.56 -10.59
CA ASP A 7 -5.30 -13.59 -10.45
C ASP A 7 -4.91 -14.23 -9.11
N GLN A 8 -4.37 -15.44 -9.16
CA GLN A 8 -3.93 -16.15 -7.96
C GLN A 8 -2.52 -15.69 -7.57
N VAL A 9 -2.43 -14.89 -6.52
CA VAL A 9 -1.15 -14.41 -5.97
C VAL A 9 -0.78 -15.09 -4.64
N PHE A 10 -1.74 -15.74 -4.00
CA PHE A 10 -1.53 -16.45 -2.74
C PHE A 10 -1.21 -17.93 -2.96
N PRO A 11 -0.48 -18.57 -2.04
CA PRO A 11 -0.01 -19.95 -2.22
C PRO A 11 -1.13 -20.99 -2.31
N SER A 12 -2.29 -20.75 -1.69
CA SER A 12 -3.44 -21.65 -1.66
C SER A 12 -4.75 -20.88 -1.78
N THR A 13 -5.77 -21.55 -2.30
CA THR A 13 -7.17 -21.09 -2.34
C THR A 13 -8.09 -21.91 -1.42
N ASP A 14 -7.52 -22.67 -0.49
CA ASP A 14 -8.31 -23.60 0.36
C ASP A 14 -9.30 -22.85 1.27
N THR A 15 -8.92 -21.65 1.73
CA THR A 15 -9.77 -20.80 2.57
C THR A 15 -11.04 -20.40 1.84
N GLU A 16 -10.92 -19.82 0.64
CA GLU A 16 -12.06 -19.38 -0.16
C GLU A 16 -12.91 -20.57 -0.64
N ARG A 17 -12.25 -21.63 -1.11
CA ARG A 17 -12.96 -22.84 -1.56
C ARG A 17 -13.84 -23.40 -0.47
N LYS A 18 -13.35 -23.50 0.75
CA LYS A 18 -14.13 -23.96 1.89
C LYS A 18 -15.37 -23.08 2.12
N ILE A 19 -15.19 -21.76 2.19
CA ILE A 19 -16.25 -20.80 2.46
C ILE A 19 -17.31 -20.80 1.34
N LEU A 20 -16.88 -20.82 0.07
CA LEU A 20 -17.75 -20.78 -1.09
C LEU A 20 -18.51 -22.09 -1.29
N THR A 21 -17.89 -23.23 -0.96
CA THR A 21 -18.54 -24.55 -1.03
C THR A 21 -19.75 -24.64 -0.09
N ASP A 22 -19.70 -23.99 1.08
CA ASP A 22 -20.82 -23.98 2.05
C ASP A 22 -22.09 -23.35 1.49
N ILE A 23 -22.00 -22.50 0.45
CA ILE A 23 -23.15 -21.91 -0.26
C ILE A 23 -23.41 -22.56 -1.64
N GLY A 24 -22.73 -23.67 -1.96
CA GLY A 24 -22.84 -24.36 -3.24
C GLY A 24 -22.22 -23.59 -4.42
N ALA A 25 -21.24 -22.72 -4.16
CA ALA A 25 -20.48 -22.02 -5.19
C ALA A 25 -19.18 -22.79 -5.52
N GLU A 26 -18.81 -22.77 -6.80
CA GLU A 26 -17.56 -23.34 -7.32
C GLU A 26 -16.55 -22.22 -7.58
N LEU A 27 -15.34 -22.35 -7.04
CA LEU A 27 -14.25 -21.43 -7.34
C LEU A 27 -13.43 -21.92 -8.53
N VAL A 28 -13.43 -21.13 -9.59
CA VAL A 28 -12.61 -21.31 -10.80
C VAL A 28 -11.46 -20.30 -10.75
N VAL A 29 -10.25 -20.78 -10.88
CA VAL A 29 -9.04 -19.95 -10.93
C VAL A 29 -8.62 -19.79 -12.39
N LEU A 30 -8.40 -18.56 -12.85
CA LEU A 30 -7.89 -18.31 -14.20
C LEU A 30 -6.38 -18.54 -14.24
N ASP A 31 -5.92 -19.15 -15.34
CA ASP A 31 -4.49 -19.39 -15.59
C ASP A 31 -3.77 -18.12 -16.06
N ASP A 32 -4.51 -17.13 -16.57
CA ASP A 32 -4.02 -15.86 -17.09
C ASP A 32 -4.91 -14.71 -16.61
N SER A 33 -4.28 -13.63 -16.14
CA SER A 33 -4.93 -12.43 -15.61
C SER A 33 -5.05 -11.30 -16.64
N SER A 34 -4.85 -11.57 -17.93
CA SER A 34 -5.08 -10.58 -18.98
C SER A 34 -6.56 -10.18 -19.04
N PRO A 35 -6.86 -8.93 -19.43
CA PRO A 35 -8.25 -8.48 -19.58
C PRO A 35 -9.08 -9.38 -20.50
N GLU A 36 -8.47 -9.93 -21.57
CA GLU A 36 -9.12 -10.88 -22.48
C GLU A 36 -9.52 -12.16 -21.77
N SER A 37 -8.59 -12.77 -21.04
CA SER A 37 -8.82 -14.01 -20.30
C SER A 37 -9.90 -13.83 -19.23
N ILE A 38 -9.90 -12.70 -18.54
CA ILE A 38 -10.92 -12.37 -17.54
C ILE A 38 -12.31 -12.25 -18.19
N ARG A 39 -12.42 -11.51 -19.30
CA ARG A 39 -13.69 -11.34 -20.02
C ARG A 39 -14.28 -12.66 -20.51
N GLU A 40 -13.43 -13.54 -21.06
CA GLU A 40 -13.87 -14.86 -21.52
C GLU A 40 -14.20 -15.80 -20.37
N GLY A 41 -13.30 -15.89 -19.39
CA GLY A 41 -13.39 -16.85 -18.29
C GLY A 41 -14.41 -16.49 -17.21
N ALA A 42 -14.74 -15.19 -17.06
CA ALA A 42 -15.64 -14.71 -16.01
C ALA A 42 -17.03 -14.26 -16.52
N ARG A 43 -17.31 -14.39 -17.81
CA ARG A 43 -18.55 -13.88 -18.43
C ARG A 43 -19.84 -14.34 -17.71
N ASP A 44 -19.92 -15.59 -17.32
CA ASP A 44 -21.03 -16.23 -16.62
C ASP A 44 -20.82 -16.34 -15.10
N ALA A 45 -19.82 -15.64 -14.57
CA ALA A 45 -19.50 -15.68 -13.15
C ALA A 45 -20.50 -14.85 -12.33
N ALA A 46 -21.00 -15.43 -11.24
CA ALA A 46 -21.84 -14.70 -10.28
C ALA A 46 -21.04 -13.74 -9.38
N ALA A 47 -19.73 -13.96 -9.23
CA ALA A 47 -18.82 -13.12 -8.45
C ALA A 47 -17.37 -13.26 -8.93
N LEU A 48 -16.56 -12.21 -8.67
CA LEU A 48 -15.13 -12.20 -8.86
C LEU A 48 -14.39 -12.04 -7.53
N LEU A 49 -13.28 -12.78 -7.39
CA LEU A 49 -12.20 -12.51 -6.45
C LEU A 49 -11.04 -11.92 -7.23
N ASN A 50 -10.46 -10.83 -6.73
CA ASN A 50 -9.45 -10.05 -7.47
C ASN A 50 -8.35 -9.53 -6.55
N THR A 51 -7.10 -9.48 -7.04
CA THR A 51 -5.97 -8.86 -6.33
C THR A 51 -5.41 -7.65 -7.10
N TYR A 52 -4.69 -7.90 -8.19
CA TYR A 52 -4.00 -6.87 -8.97
C TYR A 52 -4.56 -6.70 -10.39
N ALA A 53 -5.23 -7.72 -10.92
CA ALA A 53 -5.75 -7.68 -12.27
C ALA A 53 -6.69 -6.47 -12.47
N PRO A 54 -6.55 -5.70 -13.57
CA PRO A 54 -7.44 -4.59 -13.83
C PRO A 54 -8.85 -5.08 -14.19
N ILE A 55 -9.85 -4.52 -13.52
CA ILE A 55 -11.27 -4.73 -13.79
C ILE A 55 -11.82 -3.42 -14.33
N ASP A 56 -11.60 -3.20 -15.61
CA ASP A 56 -12.00 -1.99 -16.32
C ASP A 56 -13.48 -2.03 -16.74
N ARG A 57 -13.97 -0.88 -17.26
CA ARG A 57 -15.34 -0.74 -17.78
C ARG A 57 -15.69 -1.83 -18.79
N THR A 58 -14.79 -2.08 -19.76
CA THR A 58 -15.04 -3.08 -20.81
C THR A 58 -15.21 -4.48 -20.26
N THR A 59 -14.46 -4.81 -19.21
CA THR A 59 -14.60 -6.10 -18.50
C THR A 59 -15.94 -6.17 -17.79
N LEU A 60 -16.32 -5.14 -17.02
CA LEU A 60 -17.57 -5.10 -16.27
C LEU A 60 -18.80 -5.19 -17.18
N GLU A 61 -18.77 -4.54 -18.36
CA GLU A 61 -19.84 -4.59 -19.37
C GLU A 61 -20.09 -5.98 -19.94
N GLN A 62 -19.11 -6.88 -19.88
CA GLN A 62 -19.22 -8.24 -20.41
C GLN A 62 -19.60 -9.29 -19.35
N LEU A 63 -19.69 -8.89 -18.09
CA LEU A 63 -20.13 -9.78 -17.01
C LEU A 63 -21.66 -9.88 -16.98
N GLU A 64 -22.21 -11.02 -17.41
CA GLU A 64 -23.66 -11.19 -17.59
C GLU A 64 -24.42 -11.44 -16.26
N GLU A 65 -23.79 -12.08 -15.27
CA GLU A 65 -24.43 -12.54 -14.04
C GLU A 65 -23.74 -12.02 -12.76
N CYS A 66 -22.68 -11.24 -12.90
CA CYS A 66 -21.85 -10.81 -11.78
C CYS A 66 -22.59 -9.84 -10.85
N LYS A 67 -22.62 -10.17 -9.57
CA LYS A 67 -23.23 -9.35 -8.51
C LYS A 67 -22.20 -8.64 -7.65
N VAL A 68 -20.98 -9.18 -7.56
CA VAL A 68 -19.94 -8.64 -6.68
C VAL A 68 -18.53 -8.91 -7.22
N VAL A 69 -17.67 -7.90 -7.10
CA VAL A 69 -16.23 -8.00 -7.23
C VAL A 69 -15.64 -7.78 -5.84
N ALA A 70 -15.06 -8.82 -5.25
CA ALA A 70 -14.41 -8.74 -3.94
C ALA A 70 -12.89 -8.71 -4.13
N ARG A 71 -12.27 -7.60 -3.73
CA ARG A 71 -10.83 -7.42 -3.83
C ARG A 71 -10.12 -7.85 -2.56
N TYR A 72 -9.06 -8.66 -2.71
CA TYR A 72 -8.11 -8.96 -1.63
C TYR A 72 -7.20 -7.76 -1.38
N GLY A 73 -7.58 -6.84 -0.54
CA GLY A 73 -6.74 -5.71 -0.18
C GLY A 73 -7.50 -4.42 0.07
N ILE A 74 -6.77 -3.37 0.44
CA ILE A 74 -7.34 -2.09 0.89
C ILE A 74 -7.72 -1.19 -0.29
N GLY A 75 -6.78 -0.93 -1.20
CA GLY A 75 -7.03 -0.06 -2.35
C GLY A 75 -7.90 -0.74 -3.40
N VAL A 76 -8.62 0.05 -4.20
CA VAL A 76 -9.50 -0.42 -5.29
C VAL A 76 -9.22 0.30 -6.61
N ASP A 77 -8.05 0.86 -6.74
CA ASP A 77 -7.60 1.67 -7.87
C ASP A 77 -7.45 0.87 -9.18
N ASN A 78 -7.49 -0.46 -9.12
CA ASN A 78 -7.53 -1.36 -10.27
C ASN A 78 -8.95 -1.75 -10.72
N ILE A 79 -10.01 -1.20 -10.11
CA ILE A 79 -11.41 -1.52 -10.44
C ILE A 79 -12.15 -0.23 -10.81
N ASP A 80 -12.86 -0.21 -11.95
CA ASP A 80 -13.72 0.91 -12.34
C ASP A 80 -15.00 0.91 -11.49
N LEU A 81 -14.98 1.68 -10.39
CA LEU A 81 -16.09 1.75 -9.44
C LEU A 81 -17.34 2.40 -10.02
N GLU A 82 -17.18 3.33 -10.97
CA GLU A 82 -18.31 4.00 -11.64
C GLU A 82 -19.04 3.02 -12.57
N ALA A 83 -18.30 2.32 -13.41
CA ALA A 83 -18.86 1.27 -14.26
C ALA A 83 -19.51 0.15 -13.43
N ALA A 84 -18.87 -0.29 -12.36
CA ALA A 84 -19.46 -1.30 -11.48
C ALA A 84 -20.82 -0.83 -10.91
N ARG A 85 -20.93 0.44 -10.49
CA ARG A 85 -22.19 1.02 -9.99
C ARG A 85 -23.24 1.08 -11.08
N GLU A 86 -22.89 1.50 -12.31
CA GLU A 86 -23.81 1.57 -13.47
C GLU A 86 -24.40 0.20 -13.82
N HIS A 87 -23.59 -0.87 -13.66
CA HIS A 87 -24.03 -2.25 -13.92
C HIS A 87 -24.63 -2.95 -12.69
N GLY A 88 -24.79 -2.24 -11.56
CA GLY A 88 -25.37 -2.82 -10.33
C GLY A 88 -24.46 -3.85 -9.66
N ILE A 89 -23.16 -3.85 -9.97
CA ILE A 89 -22.17 -4.75 -9.39
C ILE A 89 -21.62 -4.12 -8.10
N VAL A 90 -21.75 -4.83 -6.99
CA VAL A 90 -21.15 -4.42 -5.72
C VAL A 90 -19.63 -4.61 -5.75
N VAL A 91 -18.87 -3.63 -5.31
CA VAL A 91 -17.44 -3.78 -5.10
C VAL A 91 -17.13 -3.76 -3.61
N THR A 92 -16.32 -4.71 -3.16
CA THR A 92 -15.85 -4.77 -1.77
C THR A 92 -14.33 -4.84 -1.71
N ASN A 93 -13.77 -4.32 -0.62
CA ASN A 93 -12.36 -4.44 -0.29
C ASN A 93 -12.17 -5.12 1.08
N VAL A 94 -10.93 -5.20 1.57
CA VAL A 94 -10.63 -5.65 2.94
C VAL A 94 -9.74 -4.60 3.61
N PRO A 95 -10.32 -3.59 4.29
CA PRO A 95 -9.58 -2.40 4.74
C PRO A 95 -8.75 -2.61 6.01
N ASP A 96 -8.89 -3.73 6.69
CA ASP A 96 -8.38 -3.95 8.05
C ASP A 96 -7.55 -5.25 8.22
N TYR A 97 -7.19 -5.95 7.14
CA TYR A 97 -6.50 -7.25 7.22
C TYR A 97 -4.98 -7.16 7.49
N CYS A 98 -4.36 -6.04 7.15
CA CYS A 98 -2.90 -5.89 7.19
C CYS A 98 -2.44 -4.56 7.81
N VAL A 99 -3.25 -3.97 8.68
CA VAL A 99 -2.95 -2.65 9.27
C VAL A 99 -1.66 -2.70 10.08
N ASP A 100 -1.50 -3.75 10.89
CA ASP A 100 -0.30 -3.96 11.70
C ASP A 100 0.92 -4.28 10.84
N GLU A 101 0.77 -5.17 9.84
CA GLU A 101 1.85 -5.56 8.94
C GLU A 101 2.43 -4.35 8.19
N VAL A 102 1.56 -3.52 7.59
CA VAL A 102 2.02 -2.33 6.87
C VAL A 102 2.65 -1.31 7.82
N ALA A 103 2.12 -1.16 9.03
CA ALA A 103 2.71 -0.28 10.03
C ALA A 103 4.09 -0.77 10.47
N ASP A 104 4.24 -2.08 10.75
CA ASP A 104 5.51 -2.70 11.11
C ASP A 104 6.54 -2.58 9.98
N HIS A 105 6.10 -2.83 8.73
CA HIS A 105 6.97 -2.71 7.56
C HIS A 105 7.43 -1.27 7.31
N THR A 106 6.54 -0.28 7.48
CA THR A 106 6.89 1.14 7.41
C THR A 106 7.99 1.49 8.42
N ILE A 107 7.86 1.01 9.65
CA ILE A 107 8.89 1.21 10.69
C ILE A 107 10.17 0.41 10.39
N ALA A 108 10.05 -0.79 9.83
CA ALA A 108 11.23 -1.56 9.40
C ALA A 108 12.02 -0.79 8.32
N LEU A 109 11.35 -0.22 7.30
CA LEU A 109 11.97 0.65 6.30
C LEU A 109 12.59 1.91 6.94
N LEU A 110 11.86 2.57 7.85
CA LEU A 110 12.37 3.72 8.61
C LEU A 110 13.70 3.38 9.30
N LEU A 111 13.74 2.28 10.04
CA LEU A 111 14.93 1.86 10.78
C LEU A 111 16.05 1.38 9.84
N ALA A 112 15.72 0.63 8.80
CA ALA A 112 16.69 0.18 7.80
C ALA A 112 17.43 1.36 7.15
N VAL A 113 16.67 2.39 6.75
CA VAL A 113 17.21 3.62 6.13
C VAL A 113 17.97 4.48 7.16
N THR A 114 17.34 4.82 8.29
CA THR A 114 17.94 5.78 9.24
C THR A 114 19.11 5.19 10.03
N ARG A 115 19.16 3.86 10.22
CA ARG A 115 20.30 3.16 10.83
C ARG A 115 21.25 2.58 9.81
N LYS A 116 20.93 2.72 8.49
CA LYS A 116 21.74 2.19 7.37
C LYS A 116 22.05 0.70 7.51
N VAL A 117 21.06 -0.08 7.96
CA VAL A 117 21.26 -1.50 8.29
C VAL A 117 21.63 -2.31 7.05
N VAL A 118 20.97 -2.06 5.91
CA VAL A 118 21.23 -2.76 4.64
C VAL A 118 22.65 -2.43 4.14
N LEU A 119 23.04 -1.16 4.16
CA LEU A 119 24.38 -0.72 3.78
C LEU A 119 25.45 -1.32 4.70
N GLY A 120 25.21 -1.32 6.02
CA GLY A 120 26.12 -1.91 7.01
C GLY A 120 26.28 -3.41 6.82
N HIS A 121 25.17 -4.12 6.54
CA HIS A 121 25.20 -5.54 6.22
C HIS A 121 26.05 -5.81 4.97
N ALA A 122 25.78 -5.12 3.87
CA ALA A 122 26.52 -5.28 2.61
C ALA A 122 28.02 -4.97 2.78
N HIS A 123 28.36 -3.91 3.51
CA HIS A 123 29.76 -3.57 3.82
C HIS A 123 30.47 -4.69 4.58
N THR A 124 29.84 -5.20 5.64
CA THR A 124 30.45 -6.24 6.49
C THR A 124 30.57 -7.58 5.77
N THR A 125 29.53 -8.01 5.05
CA THR A 125 29.55 -9.27 4.28
C THR A 125 30.48 -9.20 3.08
N GLY A 126 30.75 -7.99 2.55
CA GLY A 126 31.77 -7.74 1.54
C GLY A 126 33.22 -7.69 2.08
N GLY A 127 33.44 -8.02 3.36
CA GLY A 127 34.77 -8.06 4.00
C GLY A 127 35.19 -6.74 4.61
N GLY A 128 34.37 -5.71 4.59
CA GLY A 128 34.66 -4.43 5.26
C GLY A 128 34.37 -4.47 6.77
N TRP A 129 34.97 -3.51 7.50
CA TRP A 129 34.74 -3.34 8.93
C TRP A 129 34.91 -1.87 9.32
N GLY A 130 34.01 -1.40 10.19
CA GLY A 130 34.05 -0.01 10.69
C GLY A 130 32.81 0.78 10.35
N ILE A 131 32.73 2.01 10.88
CA ILE A 131 31.52 2.86 10.80
C ILE A 131 31.62 3.95 9.73
N ASP A 132 32.77 4.17 9.11
CA ASP A 132 32.97 5.29 8.19
C ASP A 132 32.01 5.27 6.99
N PRO A 133 31.72 4.13 6.33
CA PRO A 133 30.75 4.07 5.25
C PRO A 133 29.31 4.36 5.68
N LEU A 134 29.03 4.26 6.99
CA LEU A 134 27.70 4.48 7.53
C LEU A 134 27.43 5.92 7.95
N ARG A 135 28.44 6.80 7.93
CA ARG A 135 28.29 8.21 8.30
C ARG A 135 27.56 9.01 7.22
N PRO A 136 26.73 10.02 7.62
CA PRO A 136 26.26 10.27 8.98
C PRO A 136 25.07 9.40 9.35
N ILE A 137 24.93 9.03 10.63
CA ILE A 137 23.72 8.46 11.21
C ILE A 137 23.21 9.42 12.30
N GLN A 138 22.02 9.93 12.15
CA GLN A 138 21.38 10.85 13.08
C GLN A 138 20.62 10.09 14.18
N ARG A 139 20.55 10.70 15.38
CA ARG A 139 19.69 10.18 16.47
C ARG A 139 18.22 10.39 16.11
N LEU A 140 17.39 9.34 16.21
CA LEU A 140 15.95 9.43 15.92
C LEU A 140 15.18 10.24 16.96
N ARG A 141 15.46 10.03 18.27
CA ARG A 141 14.75 10.71 19.35
C ARG A 141 14.76 12.22 19.17
N GLY A 142 13.53 12.80 19.17
CA GLY A 142 13.31 14.22 19.04
C GLY A 142 13.24 14.75 17.60
N ARG A 143 13.49 13.90 16.58
CA ARG A 143 13.28 14.27 15.17
C ARG A 143 11.79 14.31 14.84
N SER A 144 11.43 15.12 13.84
CA SER A 144 10.08 15.27 13.33
C SER A 144 9.74 14.17 12.31
N PHE A 145 8.58 13.55 12.48
CA PHE A 145 8.03 12.52 11.60
C PHE A 145 6.67 12.99 11.08
N GLY A 146 6.60 13.31 9.80
CA GLY A 146 5.42 13.80 9.11
C GLY A 146 4.66 12.67 8.42
N LEU A 147 3.38 12.55 8.71
CA LEU A 147 2.46 11.60 8.08
C LEU A 147 1.58 12.33 7.07
N ILE A 148 1.59 11.91 5.82
CA ILE A 148 0.66 12.38 4.79
C ILE A 148 -0.51 11.39 4.75
N GLY A 149 -1.67 11.83 5.24
CA GLY A 149 -2.81 10.96 5.57
C GLY A 149 -2.75 10.42 7.00
N PHE A 150 -3.92 10.26 7.64
CA PHE A 150 -4.03 9.75 9.01
C PHE A 150 -5.15 8.71 9.18
N GLY A 151 -5.22 7.77 8.23
CA GLY A 151 -6.08 6.59 8.25
C GLY A 151 -5.61 5.53 9.26
N ASN A 152 -6.18 4.31 9.18
CA ASN A 152 -5.91 3.23 10.13
C ASN A 152 -4.42 2.87 10.21
N ILE A 153 -3.74 2.69 9.08
CA ILE A 153 -2.31 2.36 9.03
C ILE A 153 -1.48 3.49 9.64
N ALA A 154 -1.73 4.74 9.24
CA ALA A 154 -0.95 5.88 9.73
C ALA A 154 -1.05 6.06 11.25
N ARG A 155 -2.19 5.73 11.87
CA ARG A 155 -2.38 5.75 13.33
C ARG A 155 -1.48 4.73 14.02
N GLU A 156 -1.36 3.53 13.46
CA GLU A 156 -0.51 2.49 14.00
C GLU A 156 0.99 2.79 13.75
N VAL A 157 1.33 3.39 12.61
CA VAL A 157 2.68 3.92 12.34
C VAL A 157 3.03 5.03 13.35
N ALA A 158 2.10 5.96 13.64
CA ALA A 158 2.31 7.02 14.62
C ALA A 158 2.66 6.49 16.01
N ALA A 159 1.89 5.51 16.50
CA ALA A 159 2.13 4.88 17.81
C ALA A 159 3.53 4.25 17.89
N ARG A 160 3.93 3.52 16.84
CA ARG A 160 5.25 2.90 16.75
C ARG A 160 6.38 3.94 16.66
N ALA A 161 6.21 4.98 15.84
CA ALA A 161 7.18 6.07 15.70
C ALA A 161 7.40 6.83 17.02
N GLN A 162 6.33 7.09 17.78
CA GLN A 162 6.38 7.70 19.10
C GLN A 162 7.17 6.85 20.11
N ALA A 163 7.10 5.50 20.03
CA ALA A 163 7.90 4.62 20.89
C ALA A 163 9.41 4.78 20.67
N PHE A 164 9.84 5.18 19.46
CA PHE A 164 11.24 5.56 19.18
C PHE A 164 11.57 7.00 19.58
N GLY A 165 10.61 7.73 20.15
CA GLY A 165 10.78 9.10 20.62
C GLY A 165 10.77 10.15 19.50
N LEU A 166 10.19 9.83 18.35
CA LEU A 166 9.91 10.77 17.27
C LEU A 166 8.76 11.72 17.66
N LYS A 167 8.79 12.95 17.18
CA LYS A 167 7.68 13.90 17.27
C LYS A 167 6.83 13.72 16.02
N VAL A 168 5.61 13.22 16.20
CA VAL A 168 4.74 12.87 15.08
C VAL A 168 3.75 14.00 14.81
N GLY A 169 3.70 14.44 13.55
CA GLY A 169 2.68 15.35 13.03
C GLY A 169 2.03 14.74 11.77
N ALA A 170 0.80 15.12 11.47
CA ALA A 170 0.08 14.64 10.31
C ALA A 170 -0.61 15.78 9.55
N PHE A 171 -0.62 15.65 8.22
CA PHE A 171 -1.46 16.41 7.31
C PHE A 171 -2.51 15.48 6.73
N ASP A 172 -3.75 15.72 7.08
CA ASP A 172 -4.94 15.06 6.52
C ASP A 172 -6.10 16.04 6.55
N PRO A 173 -6.61 16.52 5.40
CA PRO A 173 -7.68 17.50 5.37
C PRO A 173 -9.05 16.96 5.80
N TYR A 174 -9.21 15.63 5.91
CA TYR A 174 -10.50 14.98 6.15
C TYR A 174 -10.67 14.46 7.58
N ILE A 175 -9.59 14.38 8.35
CA ILE A 175 -9.60 13.85 9.73
C ILE A 175 -9.97 14.95 10.71
N ALA A 176 -10.84 14.65 11.67
CA ALA A 176 -11.18 15.54 12.76
C ALA A 176 -10.02 15.71 13.78
N ASP A 177 -9.96 16.88 14.45
CA ASP A 177 -8.86 17.20 15.36
C ASP A 177 -8.77 16.25 16.55
N ASP A 178 -9.90 15.84 17.10
CA ASP A 178 -9.98 14.92 18.24
C ASP A 178 -9.34 13.56 17.97
N VAL A 179 -9.36 13.10 16.70
CA VAL A 179 -8.69 11.86 16.29
C VAL A 179 -7.18 11.98 16.41
N LEU A 180 -6.60 13.12 16.01
CA LEU A 180 -5.17 13.40 16.12
C LEU A 180 -4.77 13.59 17.59
N GLU A 181 -5.54 14.38 18.34
CA GLU A 181 -5.32 14.66 19.75
C GLU A 181 -5.33 13.37 20.58
N SER A 182 -6.29 12.48 20.34
CA SER A 182 -6.40 11.19 21.04
C SER A 182 -5.17 10.28 20.84
N ARG A 183 -4.40 10.51 19.79
CA ARG A 183 -3.17 9.78 19.45
C ARG A 183 -1.90 10.58 19.74
N ASN A 184 -2.01 11.76 20.37
CA ASN A 184 -0.88 12.67 20.63
C ASN A 184 -0.07 12.98 19.36
N VAL A 185 -0.78 13.29 18.25
CA VAL A 185 -0.22 13.67 16.96
C VAL A 185 -0.56 15.12 16.67
N GLU A 186 0.45 15.90 16.28
CA GLU A 186 0.29 17.32 15.94
C GLU A 186 -0.44 17.45 14.59
N ARG A 187 -1.48 18.32 14.53
CA ARG A 187 -2.08 18.69 13.25
C ARG A 187 -1.17 19.65 12.50
N ILE A 188 -0.84 19.31 11.27
CA ILE A 188 -0.10 20.19 10.37
C ILE A 188 -1.07 20.73 9.30
N GLY A 189 -1.17 22.07 9.23
CA GLY A 189 -2.22 22.75 8.47
C GLY A 189 -2.08 22.69 6.94
N SER A 190 -0.90 22.28 6.39
CA SER A 190 -0.70 22.12 4.95
C SER A 190 0.40 21.11 4.65
N LEU A 191 0.35 20.53 3.44
CA LEU A 191 1.39 19.64 2.93
C LEU A 191 2.76 20.35 2.91
N ASP A 192 2.80 21.59 2.43
CA ASP A 192 4.05 22.37 2.37
C ASP A 192 4.69 22.55 3.76
N ASN A 193 3.88 22.82 4.78
CA ASN A 193 4.38 22.93 6.16
C ASN A 193 4.87 21.58 6.69
N LEU A 194 4.21 20.47 6.32
CA LEU A 194 4.66 19.13 6.70
C LEU A 194 6.02 18.82 6.07
N LEU A 195 6.16 19.05 4.76
CA LEU A 195 7.40 18.79 4.02
C LEU A 195 8.57 19.62 4.58
N ALA A 196 8.37 20.93 4.77
CA ALA A 196 9.39 21.83 5.30
C ALA A 196 9.73 21.56 6.78
N GLY A 197 8.75 21.06 7.53
CA GLY A 197 8.85 20.82 8.97
C GLY A 197 9.39 19.47 9.38
N SER A 198 9.43 18.49 8.47
CA SER A 198 9.71 17.09 8.81
C SER A 198 11.13 16.65 8.44
N ASP A 199 11.74 15.88 9.33
CA ASP A 199 13.01 15.17 9.05
C ASP A 199 12.74 13.84 8.32
N ILE A 200 11.56 13.27 8.51
CA ILE A 200 11.10 12.02 7.91
C ILE A 200 9.66 12.24 7.47
N VAL A 201 9.33 11.84 6.24
CA VAL A 201 7.98 11.90 5.67
C VAL A 201 7.54 10.51 5.26
N SER A 202 6.34 10.11 5.67
CA SER A 202 5.74 8.82 5.30
C SER A 202 4.37 9.02 4.66
N VAL A 203 4.15 8.35 3.53
CA VAL A 203 2.93 8.49 2.72
C VAL A 203 1.92 7.40 3.07
N HIS A 204 0.68 7.82 3.43
CA HIS A 204 -0.42 6.95 3.84
C HIS A 204 -1.78 7.39 3.26
N VAL A 205 -1.78 7.96 2.07
CA VAL A 205 -3.00 8.34 1.35
C VAL A 205 -3.32 7.31 0.25
N PRO A 206 -4.59 7.16 -0.16
CA PRO A 206 -4.96 6.36 -1.31
C PRO A 206 -4.47 7.03 -2.62
N LEU A 207 -4.38 6.23 -3.69
CA LEU A 207 -4.13 6.74 -5.03
C LEU A 207 -5.44 7.29 -5.62
N LEU A 208 -5.49 8.60 -5.79
CA LEU A 208 -6.56 9.37 -6.42
C LEU A 208 -5.91 10.34 -7.43
N ASP A 209 -6.72 10.98 -8.26
CA ASP A 209 -6.19 11.99 -9.21
C ASP A 209 -5.47 13.11 -8.46
N GLU A 210 -5.98 13.54 -7.31
CA GLU A 210 -5.40 14.59 -6.47
C GLU A 210 -4.13 14.17 -5.73
N THR A 211 -3.89 12.88 -5.51
CA THR A 211 -2.71 12.35 -4.81
C THR A 211 -1.65 11.78 -5.75
N ARG A 212 -1.97 11.64 -7.02
CA ARG A 212 -1.02 11.19 -8.05
C ARG A 212 0.10 12.20 -8.22
N GLY A 213 1.35 11.75 -8.11
CA GLY A 213 2.53 12.60 -8.19
C GLY A 213 2.67 13.63 -7.05
N LEU A 214 1.96 13.41 -5.93
CA LEU A 214 1.94 14.32 -4.80
C LEU A 214 3.35 14.63 -4.27
N ILE A 215 4.22 13.63 -4.25
CA ILE A 215 5.63 13.75 -3.86
C ILE A 215 6.49 13.66 -5.11
N GLY A 216 6.47 14.69 -5.91
CA GLY A 216 7.38 14.91 -7.04
C GLY A 216 8.53 15.84 -6.67
N ARG A 217 9.35 16.21 -7.66
CA ARG A 217 10.53 17.08 -7.49
C ARG A 217 10.24 18.32 -6.64
N ALA A 218 9.20 19.07 -6.95
CA ALA A 218 8.87 20.30 -6.24
C ALA A 218 8.56 20.06 -4.74
N ALA A 219 7.97 18.92 -4.41
CA ALA A 219 7.74 18.51 -3.03
C ALA A 219 9.05 18.13 -2.32
N LEU A 220 9.93 17.38 -3.01
CA LEU A 220 11.24 16.98 -2.50
C LEU A 220 12.16 18.17 -2.27
N ASP A 221 12.11 19.20 -3.13
CA ASP A 221 12.88 20.43 -2.99
C ASP A 221 12.47 21.27 -1.76
N ARG A 222 11.23 21.11 -1.27
CA ARG A 222 10.73 21.74 -0.04
C ARG A 222 11.16 21.02 1.22
N MET A 223 11.56 19.76 1.11
CA MET A 223 11.98 18.97 2.28
C MET A 223 13.34 19.46 2.81
N ARG A 224 13.57 19.20 4.08
CA ARG A 224 14.85 19.50 4.70
C ARG A 224 15.99 18.73 4.01
N PRO A 225 17.16 19.35 3.80
CA PRO A 225 18.34 18.61 3.34
C PRO A 225 18.64 17.40 4.25
N GLY A 226 18.82 16.24 3.65
CA GLY A 226 19.04 14.99 4.39
C GLY A 226 17.78 14.38 5.01
N ALA A 227 16.59 14.81 4.60
CA ALA A 227 15.33 14.20 5.00
C ALA A 227 15.17 12.78 4.42
N VAL A 228 14.24 12.02 4.99
CA VAL A 228 13.93 10.64 4.57
C VAL A 228 12.49 10.57 4.07
N VAL A 229 12.26 9.83 2.98
CA VAL A 229 10.93 9.55 2.42
C VAL A 229 10.61 8.07 2.54
N LEU A 230 9.38 7.75 2.98
CA LEU A 230 8.85 6.39 3.05
C LEU A 230 7.54 6.29 2.27
N ASN A 231 7.39 5.25 1.45
CA ASN A 231 6.14 4.97 0.75
C ASN A 231 5.80 3.47 0.80
N THR A 232 4.74 3.16 1.53
CA THR A 232 4.11 1.84 1.63
C THR A 232 2.63 1.89 1.19
N SER A 233 2.25 2.94 0.45
CA SER A 233 0.86 3.15 -0.02
C SER A 233 0.68 2.71 -1.46
N ARG A 234 0.98 3.62 -2.42
CA ARG A 234 0.93 3.36 -3.87
C ARG A 234 2.07 4.06 -4.57
N GLY A 235 2.69 3.35 -5.53
CA GLY A 235 3.83 3.87 -6.30
C GLY A 235 3.59 5.20 -6.99
N PRO A 236 2.49 5.38 -7.74
CA PRO A 236 2.24 6.63 -8.47
C PRO A 236 2.04 7.89 -7.61
N ILE A 237 1.97 7.77 -6.28
CA ILE A 237 1.89 8.94 -5.38
C ILE A 237 3.26 9.63 -5.24
N VAL A 238 4.35 8.84 -5.32
CA VAL A 238 5.73 9.31 -5.19
C VAL A 238 6.45 9.11 -6.51
N ASP A 239 7.03 10.17 -7.03
CA ASP A 239 7.90 10.12 -8.21
C ASP A 239 9.22 9.43 -7.84
N ALA A 240 9.34 8.16 -8.19
CA ALA A 240 10.51 7.34 -7.85
C ALA A 240 11.80 7.87 -8.51
N ASP A 241 11.72 8.37 -9.73
CA ASP A 241 12.86 8.93 -10.44
C ASP A 241 13.36 10.23 -9.75
N ALA A 242 12.43 11.09 -9.34
CA ALA A 242 12.74 12.29 -8.57
C ALA A 242 13.38 11.95 -7.21
N VAL A 243 12.90 10.89 -6.52
CA VAL A 243 13.51 10.39 -5.27
C VAL A 243 14.94 9.91 -5.52
N ILE A 244 15.18 9.14 -6.58
CA ILE A 244 16.51 8.65 -6.96
C ILE A 244 17.47 9.81 -7.23
N GLU A 245 17.03 10.82 -7.98
CA GLU A 245 17.84 12.01 -8.24
C GLU A 245 18.12 12.82 -6.96
N ALA A 246 17.12 12.94 -6.06
CA ALA A 246 17.28 13.62 -4.78
C ALA A 246 18.27 12.89 -3.86
N LEU A 247 18.31 11.55 -3.89
CA LEU A 247 19.31 10.75 -3.19
C LEU A 247 20.72 10.96 -3.79
N ARG A 248 20.85 10.91 -5.11
CA ARG A 248 22.14 11.12 -5.80
C ARG A 248 22.71 12.52 -5.58
N SER A 249 21.87 13.54 -5.49
CA SER A 249 22.28 14.92 -5.19
C SER A 249 22.57 15.17 -3.71
N GLY A 250 22.17 14.27 -2.80
CA GLY A 250 22.25 14.45 -1.35
C GLY A 250 21.15 15.34 -0.76
N GLN A 251 20.14 15.74 -1.54
CA GLN A 251 18.94 16.43 -1.04
C GLN A 251 18.19 15.54 -0.05
N LEU A 252 18.00 14.26 -0.39
CA LEU A 252 17.51 13.26 0.54
C LEU A 252 18.64 12.48 1.19
N GLY A 253 18.50 12.20 2.48
CA GLY A 253 19.42 11.37 3.26
C GLY A 253 19.08 9.87 3.18
N GLY A 254 17.92 9.50 2.63
CA GLY A 254 17.50 8.13 2.43
C GLY A 254 16.07 8.00 1.98
N ALA A 255 15.71 6.85 1.42
CA ALA A 255 14.33 6.51 1.08
C ALA A 255 14.03 5.02 1.32
N GLY A 256 12.78 4.73 1.72
CA GLY A 256 12.24 3.39 1.84
C GLY A 256 10.97 3.26 0.99
N LEU A 257 11.00 2.42 -0.06
CA LEU A 257 9.92 2.28 -1.02
C LEU A 257 9.51 0.81 -1.11
N ASP A 258 8.26 0.52 -0.80
CA ASP A 258 7.68 -0.82 -0.99
C ASP A 258 6.90 -0.93 -2.30
N VAL A 259 6.53 0.21 -2.89
CA VAL A 259 5.65 0.31 -4.06
C VAL A 259 6.22 1.20 -5.15
N PHE A 260 5.91 0.88 -6.42
CA PHE A 260 6.43 1.58 -7.60
C PHE A 260 5.31 1.88 -8.60
N PRO A 261 5.48 2.92 -9.48
CA PRO A 261 4.52 3.22 -10.54
C PRO A 261 4.28 2.07 -11.53
N THR A 262 5.34 1.28 -11.77
CA THR A 262 5.28 0.02 -12.53
C THR A 262 5.90 -1.08 -11.68
N GLU A 263 5.19 -2.18 -11.50
CA GLU A 263 5.63 -3.32 -10.71
C GLU A 263 5.67 -4.59 -11.60
N PRO A 264 6.83 -5.25 -11.72
CA PRO A 264 8.12 -4.93 -11.10
C PRO A 264 8.79 -3.69 -11.72
N PRO A 265 9.54 -2.90 -10.91
CA PRO A 265 10.30 -1.76 -11.41
C PRO A 265 11.55 -2.20 -12.17
N ASP A 266 12.11 -1.32 -13.03
CA ASP A 266 13.42 -1.56 -13.63
C ASP A 266 14.52 -1.46 -12.56
N HIS A 267 15.06 -2.60 -12.14
CA HIS A 267 16.09 -2.70 -11.11
C HIS A 267 17.36 -1.88 -11.43
N ARG A 268 17.65 -1.61 -12.72
CA ARG A 268 18.81 -0.83 -13.14
C ARG A 268 18.73 0.64 -12.68
N SER A 269 17.51 1.16 -12.46
CA SER A 269 17.34 2.52 -11.93
C SER A 269 17.93 2.68 -10.52
N PHE A 270 18.05 1.58 -9.76
CA PHE A 270 18.56 1.58 -8.39
C PHE A 270 20.08 1.42 -8.30
N GLU A 271 20.76 1.13 -9.42
CA GLU A 271 22.21 0.91 -9.42
C GLU A 271 22.97 2.14 -8.92
N GLY A 272 23.85 1.93 -7.95
CA GLY A 272 24.67 2.99 -7.35
C GLY A 272 23.91 4.01 -6.52
N VAL A 273 22.64 3.76 -6.19
CA VAL A 273 21.86 4.66 -5.32
C VAL A 273 22.08 4.25 -3.87
N GLU A 274 22.81 5.10 -3.13
CA GLU A 274 23.08 4.86 -1.71
C GLU A 274 21.84 5.17 -0.85
N ASN A 275 21.68 4.41 0.23
CA ASN A 275 20.63 4.57 1.24
C ASN A 275 19.20 4.58 0.70
N LEU A 276 18.95 3.83 -0.38
CA LEU A 276 17.65 3.44 -0.88
C LEU A 276 17.37 1.99 -0.41
N VAL A 277 16.26 1.78 0.27
CA VAL A 277 15.79 0.44 0.64
C VAL A 277 14.48 0.19 -0.11
N VAL A 278 14.44 -0.89 -0.87
CA VAL A 278 13.27 -1.27 -1.68
C VAL A 278 12.77 -2.65 -1.28
N THR A 279 11.44 -2.84 -1.30
CA THR A 279 10.78 -4.12 -1.07
C THR A 279 9.71 -4.35 -2.13
N PRO A 280 9.33 -5.61 -2.45
CA PRO A 280 8.53 -5.95 -3.62
C PRO A 280 7.02 -5.92 -3.34
N HIS A 281 6.48 -4.77 -2.88
CA HIS A 281 5.08 -4.60 -2.49
C HIS A 281 4.65 -5.68 -1.48
N ALA A 282 5.45 -5.84 -0.44
CA ALA A 282 5.32 -6.91 0.56
C ALA A 282 4.89 -6.39 1.94
N ALA A 283 4.63 -5.08 2.08
CA ALA A 283 4.28 -4.49 3.38
C ALA A 283 3.01 -5.10 4.00
N PHE A 284 2.10 -5.61 3.17
CA PHE A 284 0.84 -6.24 3.62
C PHE A 284 1.03 -7.68 4.13
N TYR A 285 2.16 -8.32 3.83
CA TYR A 285 2.31 -9.77 3.92
C TYR A 285 2.64 -10.24 5.33
N SER A 286 1.80 -11.13 5.82
CA SER A 286 2.07 -12.15 6.83
C SER A 286 1.20 -13.37 6.53
N GLU A 287 1.52 -14.54 7.05
CA GLU A 287 0.66 -15.72 6.92
C GLU A 287 -0.74 -15.44 7.49
N GLY A 288 -0.81 -14.67 8.58
CA GLY A 288 -2.07 -14.27 9.21
C GLY A 288 -2.88 -13.31 8.34
N SER A 289 -2.26 -12.28 7.79
CA SER A 289 -2.95 -11.28 6.96
C SER A 289 -3.53 -11.90 5.68
N ILE A 290 -2.83 -12.87 5.06
CA ILE A 290 -3.33 -13.59 3.89
C ILE A 290 -4.62 -14.34 4.22
N VAL A 291 -4.62 -15.17 5.26
CA VAL A 291 -5.80 -15.94 5.66
C VAL A 291 -6.97 -15.02 6.02
N GLU A 292 -6.67 -13.90 6.68
CA GLU A 292 -7.68 -12.91 7.03
C GLU A 292 -8.28 -12.23 5.80
N SER A 293 -7.44 -11.82 4.83
CA SER A 293 -7.88 -11.23 3.56
C SER A 293 -8.78 -12.20 2.77
N GLN A 294 -8.33 -13.46 2.61
CA GLN A 294 -9.08 -14.49 1.92
C GLN A 294 -10.45 -14.74 2.59
N THR A 295 -10.45 -14.86 3.92
CA THR A 295 -11.68 -15.10 4.69
C THR A 295 -12.67 -13.96 4.53
N LYS A 296 -12.20 -12.72 4.65
CA LYS A 296 -13.07 -11.52 4.58
C LYS A 296 -13.59 -11.28 3.17
N ALA A 297 -12.75 -11.42 2.14
CA ALA A 297 -13.16 -11.24 0.75
C ALA A 297 -14.18 -12.32 0.34
N ALA A 298 -13.94 -13.59 0.63
CA ALA A 298 -14.90 -14.66 0.38
C ALA A 298 -16.21 -14.46 1.18
N GLY A 299 -16.11 -13.98 2.42
CA GLY A 299 -17.26 -13.64 3.24
C GLY A 299 -18.13 -12.54 2.63
N CYS A 300 -17.54 -11.51 2.02
CA CYS A 300 -18.28 -10.47 1.29
C CYS A 300 -19.04 -11.05 0.07
N ILE A 301 -18.41 -11.97 -0.66
CA ILE A 301 -19.12 -12.68 -1.76
C ILE A 301 -20.31 -13.45 -1.23
N VAL A 302 -20.16 -14.21 -0.14
CA VAL A 302 -21.25 -14.97 0.47
C VAL A 302 -22.41 -14.06 0.83
N SER A 303 -22.16 -12.95 1.53
CA SER A 303 -23.20 -11.99 1.90
C SER A 303 -23.99 -11.51 0.68
N VAL A 304 -23.29 -11.02 -0.36
CA VAL A 304 -23.97 -10.49 -1.57
C VAL A 304 -24.76 -11.58 -2.30
N LEU A 305 -24.20 -12.78 -2.47
CA LEU A 305 -24.89 -13.88 -3.16
C LEU A 305 -26.10 -14.41 -2.41
N GLN A 306 -26.16 -14.22 -1.07
CA GLN A 306 -27.31 -14.51 -0.22
C GLN A 306 -28.31 -13.36 -0.13
N GLY A 307 -28.02 -12.20 -0.77
CA GLY A 307 -28.88 -11.02 -0.77
C GLY A 307 -28.71 -10.15 0.47
N GLU A 308 -27.61 -10.30 1.19
CA GLU A 308 -27.25 -9.51 2.36
C GLU A 308 -26.28 -8.37 1.98
N GLU A 309 -26.27 -7.29 2.79
CA GLU A 309 -25.31 -6.19 2.60
C GLU A 309 -23.92 -6.64 3.08
N PRO A 310 -22.87 -6.54 2.24
CA PRO A 310 -21.51 -6.91 2.64
C PRO A 310 -20.90 -5.88 3.58
N ARG A 311 -20.03 -6.33 4.48
CA ARG A 311 -19.41 -5.49 5.50
C ARG A 311 -18.54 -4.36 4.94
N TYR A 312 -17.90 -4.56 3.78
CA TYR A 312 -16.84 -3.68 3.26
C TYR A 312 -17.16 -3.17 1.85
N ARG A 313 -18.39 -2.75 1.61
CA ARG A 313 -18.79 -2.14 0.34
C ARG A 313 -18.10 -0.78 0.12
N VAL A 314 -17.64 -0.52 -1.13
CA VAL A 314 -16.92 0.70 -1.51
C VAL A 314 -17.58 1.51 -2.65
N ASN A 315 -18.63 1.00 -3.29
CA ASN A 315 -19.36 1.70 -4.38
C ASN A 315 -20.87 1.86 -4.13
#